data_82afa2866243f05e8455b8fad428911a
#
_entry.id   82afa2866243f05e8455b8fad428911a
#
_cell.length_a   1.000
_cell.length_b   1.000
_cell.length_c   1.000
_cell.angle_alpha   90.00
_cell.angle_beta   90.00
_cell.angle_gamma   90.00
#
_symmetry.space_group_name_H-M   'P 1'
#
loop_
_entity.id
_entity.type
_entity.pdbx_description
1 polymer ?
#
loop_
_entity_poly.entity_id
_entity_poly.type
_entity_poly.pdbx_seq_one_letter_code
_entity_poly.pdbx_strand_id
1 'polypeptide(L)'
;MKKFYYYLIYICILIPLSFWIYFYSGWGDLAVNLFLTIAIIFIIRKPFIKIINFFVKNRFYRAVNSIIVNLFWSIFIFWFIGLMNLPLLIGLLSFLIVAISLNLSKIINNITSGALLLGSGQLEVGDLVETNGIQGIINEVNLNYTKITKFDGVGVVIPNTNVYISSIKKFTYKKYKEYNRPKKKDFDKKQQYREYIKMINKLLSTGIKTTRYIKTVELREKINLKELPELLSKVFDRYERVFGARPEYSVDTGGGRIVFYINSPKSSLIIQYLDSFLRDVILELYSQEIYEDWENYKERTRGGK
;
A
#
# COMPACT_ATOMS: atom_id res chain seq x y z
N MET A 1 -30.04 -23.52 -31.39
CA MET A 1 -31.24 -22.90 -31.99
C MET A 1 -31.50 -21.48 -31.48
N LYS A 2 -31.58 -21.19 -30.17
CA LYS A 2 -31.90 -19.83 -29.64
C LYS A 2 -31.01 -18.69 -30.20
N LYS A 3 -29.71 -18.90 -30.44
CA LYS A 3 -28.79 -17.87 -30.97
C LYS A 3 -29.03 -17.55 -32.45
N PHE A 4 -29.51 -18.49 -33.24
CA PHE A 4 -29.84 -18.28 -34.64
C PHE A 4 -31.03 -17.33 -34.79
N TYR A 5 -32.05 -17.49 -33.96
CA TYR A 5 -33.22 -16.59 -33.94
C TYR A 5 -32.85 -15.13 -33.64
N TYR A 6 -31.88 -14.90 -32.74
CA TYR A 6 -31.41 -13.52 -32.47
C TYR A 6 -30.75 -12.86 -33.69
N TYR A 7 -29.98 -13.59 -34.48
CA TYR A 7 -29.40 -13.07 -35.71
C TYR A 7 -30.46 -12.81 -36.78
N LEU A 8 -31.44 -13.68 -36.85
CA LEU A 8 -32.57 -13.54 -37.80
C LEU A 8 -33.43 -12.32 -37.43
N ILE A 9 -33.79 -12.13 -36.18
CA ILE A 9 -34.51 -10.96 -35.68
C ILE A 9 -33.68 -9.68 -35.96
N TYR A 10 -32.38 -9.72 -35.69
CA TYR A 10 -31.48 -8.58 -35.95
C TYR A 10 -31.47 -8.18 -37.44
N ILE A 11 -31.36 -9.15 -38.35
CA ILE A 11 -31.42 -8.90 -39.79
C ILE A 11 -32.80 -8.36 -40.19
N CYS A 12 -33.90 -8.91 -39.66
CA CYS A 12 -35.25 -8.47 -39.94
C CYS A 12 -35.51 -7.01 -39.50
N ILE A 13 -34.84 -6.55 -38.47
CA ILE A 13 -34.92 -5.15 -38.01
C ILE A 13 -33.99 -4.25 -38.84
N LEU A 14 -32.82 -4.72 -39.19
CA LEU A 14 -31.77 -3.96 -39.84
C LEU A 14 -32.15 -3.60 -41.26
N ILE A 15 -32.78 -4.49 -42.02
CA ILE A 15 -33.17 -4.25 -43.43
C ILE A 15 -34.24 -3.13 -43.53
N PRO A 16 -35.38 -3.19 -42.77
CA PRO A 16 -36.38 -2.10 -42.80
C PRO A 16 -35.84 -0.77 -42.32
N LEU A 17 -34.97 -0.81 -41.28
CA LEU A 17 -34.35 0.40 -40.72
C LEU A 17 -33.39 1.05 -41.75
N SER A 18 -32.61 0.25 -42.49
CA SER A 18 -31.74 0.75 -43.55
C SER A 18 -32.55 1.41 -44.67
N PHE A 19 -33.68 0.78 -45.05
CA PHE A 19 -34.61 1.30 -46.04
C PHE A 19 -35.22 2.62 -45.59
N TRP A 20 -35.68 2.70 -44.32
CA TRP A 20 -36.20 3.91 -43.75
C TRP A 20 -35.21 5.06 -43.70
N ILE A 21 -33.92 4.77 -43.31
CA ILE A 21 -32.82 5.75 -43.30
C ILE A 21 -32.59 6.25 -44.71
N TYR A 22 -32.56 5.38 -45.71
CA TYR A 22 -32.32 5.74 -47.11
C TYR A 22 -33.40 6.69 -47.65
N PHE A 23 -34.67 6.37 -47.46
CA PHE A 23 -35.76 7.10 -48.08
C PHE A 23 -36.26 8.33 -47.29
N TYR A 24 -36.14 8.32 -45.98
CA TYR A 24 -36.75 9.33 -45.13
C TYR A 24 -35.77 10.21 -44.34
N SER A 25 -34.55 9.79 -44.14
CA SER A 25 -33.61 10.57 -43.29
C SER A 25 -32.87 11.69 -44.05
N GLY A 26 -32.86 11.67 -45.41
CA GLY A 26 -32.07 12.60 -46.20
C GLY A 26 -30.55 12.43 -46.10
N TRP A 27 -30.09 11.37 -45.47
CA TRP A 27 -28.66 11.15 -45.20
C TRP A 27 -27.88 10.63 -46.40
N GLY A 28 -28.55 10.20 -47.49
CA GLY A 28 -27.92 9.74 -48.72
C GLY A 28 -27.27 8.34 -48.63
N ASP A 29 -26.79 7.88 -49.79
CA ASP A 29 -26.28 6.51 -50.00
C ASP A 29 -25.09 6.17 -49.08
N LEU A 30 -24.23 7.14 -48.81
CA LEU A 30 -23.05 6.95 -47.96
C LEU A 30 -23.43 6.55 -46.57
N ALA A 31 -24.44 7.19 -45.97
CA ALA A 31 -24.90 6.89 -44.58
C ALA A 31 -25.51 5.50 -44.49
N VAL A 32 -26.29 5.08 -45.48
CA VAL A 32 -26.92 3.74 -45.51
C VAL A 32 -25.84 2.66 -45.65
N ASN A 33 -24.92 2.83 -46.60
CA ASN A 33 -23.80 1.89 -46.77
C ASN A 33 -22.94 1.77 -45.52
N LEU A 34 -22.72 2.87 -44.85
CA LEU A 34 -22.01 2.92 -43.58
C LEU A 34 -22.73 2.14 -42.50
N PHE A 35 -24.01 2.38 -42.32
CA PHE A 35 -24.83 1.68 -41.33
C PHE A 35 -24.84 0.16 -41.56
N LEU A 36 -25.04 -0.26 -42.83
CA LEU A 36 -25.00 -1.66 -43.23
C LEU A 36 -23.62 -2.30 -42.98
N THR A 37 -22.55 -1.61 -43.34
CA THR A 37 -21.19 -2.11 -43.13
C THR A 37 -20.89 -2.30 -41.63
N ILE A 38 -21.26 -1.34 -40.75
CA ILE A 38 -21.12 -1.47 -39.28
C ILE A 38 -21.94 -2.67 -38.77
N ALA A 39 -23.17 -2.83 -39.27
CA ALA A 39 -24.04 -3.92 -38.85
C ALA A 39 -23.46 -5.29 -39.27
N ILE A 40 -22.94 -5.43 -40.48
CA ILE A 40 -22.29 -6.65 -40.98
C ILE A 40 -21.06 -6.98 -40.10
N ILE A 41 -20.19 -6.00 -39.87
CA ILE A 41 -18.99 -6.18 -39.02
C ILE A 41 -19.37 -6.58 -37.59
N PHE A 42 -20.44 -6.00 -37.03
CA PHE A 42 -20.95 -6.38 -35.70
C PHE A 42 -21.41 -7.84 -35.66
N ILE A 43 -22.08 -8.33 -36.69
CA ILE A 43 -22.52 -9.72 -36.81
C ILE A 43 -21.32 -10.66 -36.92
N ILE A 44 -20.34 -10.32 -37.77
CA ILE A 44 -19.15 -11.14 -38.03
C ILE A 44 -18.20 -11.16 -36.82
N ARG A 45 -18.18 -10.13 -35.98
CA ARG A 45 -17.26 -9.98 -34.84
C ARG A 45 -17.28 -11.19 -33.88
N LYS A 46 -18.47 -11.66 -33.50
CA LYS A 46 -18.60 -12.77 -32.54
C LYS A 46 -18.06 -14.10 -33.08
N PRO A 47 -18.42 -14.56 -34.29
CA PRO A 47 -17.81 -15.75 -34.86
C PRO A 47 -16.30 -15.61 -35.08
N PHE A 48 -15.82 -14.43 -35.47
CA PHE A 48 -14.39 -14.17 -35.65
C PHE A 48 -13.61 -14.34 -34.34
N ILE A 49 -14.07 -13.72 -33.26
CA ILE A 49 -13.49 -13.91 -31.90
C ILE A 49 -13.52 -15.40 -31.50
N LYS A 50 -14.60 -16.11 -31.80
CA LYS A 50 -14.73 -17.52 -31.46
C LYS A 50 -13.74 -18.39 -32.23
N ILE A 51 -13.53 -18.13 -33.50
CA ILE A 51 -12.56 -18.85 -34.36
C ILE A 51 -11.15 -18.65 -33.83
N ILE A 52 -10.73 -17.41 -33.56
CA ILE A 52 -9.40 -17.13 -33.04
C ILE A 52 -9.21 -17.77 -31.66
N ASN A 53 -10.21 -17.65 -30.79
CA ASN A 53 -10.15 -18.25 -29.45
C ASN A 53 -10.15 -19.78 -29.45
N PHE A 54 -10.54 -20.42 -30.53
CA PHE A 54 -10.45 -21.87 -30.69
C PHE A 54 -8.98 -22.33 -30.72
N PHE A 55 -8.10 -21.56 -31.34
CA PHE A 55 -6.66 -21.88 -31.41
C PHE A 55 -5.89 -21.50 -30.13
N VAL A 56 -6.50 -20.74 -29.20
CA VAL A 56 -5.85 -20.24 -27.98
C VAL A 56 -6.33 -21.04 -26.76
N LYS A 57 -5.45 -21.87 -26.18
CA LYS A 57 -5.80 -22.72 -25.00
C LYS A 57 -5.89 -21.90 -23.70
N ASN A 58 -5.06 -20.90 -23.49
CA ASN A 58 -4.97 -20.14 -22.24
C ASN A 58 -6.09 -19.10 -22.13
N ARG A 59 -6.77 -19.08 -20.95
CA ARG A 59 -7.87 -18.13 -20.66
C ARG A 59 -7.43 -16.66 -20.73
N PHE A 60 -6.22 -16.35 -20.26
CA PHE A 60 -5.67 -15.01 -20.29
C PHE A 60 -5.52 -14.50 -21.74
N TYR A 61 -4.88 -15.28 -22.60
CA TYR A 61 -4.70 -14.89 -24.00
C TYR A 61 -6.03 -14.78 -24.77
N ARG A 62 -7.05 -15.59 -24.41
CA ARG A 62 -8.40 -15.42 -24.97
C ARG A 62 -9.04 -14.09 -24.60
N ALA A 63 -8.89 -13.67 -23.34
CA ALA A 63 -9.38 -12.37 -22.87
C ALA A 63 -8.66 -11.22 -23.60
N VAL A 64 -7.33 -11.26 -23.69
CA VAL A 64 -6.51 -10.28 -24.39
C VAL A 64 -6.90 -10.19 -25.86
N ASN A 65 -7.03 -11.32 -26.55
CA ASN A 65 -7.47 -11.37 -27.94
C ASN A 65 -8.86 -10.75 -28.14
N SER A 66 -9.80 -11.06 -27.25
CA SER A 66 -11.13 -10.45 -27.29
C SER A 66 -11.07 -8.92 -27.13
N ILE A 67 -10.19 -8.43 -26.25
CA ILE A 67 -9.97 -6.98 -26.06
C ILE A 67 -9.39 -6.36 -27.34
N ILE A 68 -8.38 -6.98 -27.92
CA ILE A 68 -7.72 -6.50 -29.15
C ILE A 68 -8.74 -6.40 -30.30
N VAL A 69 -9.51 -7.45 -30.54
CA VAL A 69 -10.53 -7.46 -31.61
C VAL A 69 -11.59 -6.38 -31.36
N ASN A 70 -12.03 -6.21 -30.09
CA ASN A 70 -13.00 -5.14 -29.76
C ASN A 70 -12.40 -3.75 -29.95
N LEU A 71 -11.11 -3.56 -29.67
CA LEU A 71 -10.41 -2.30 -29.86
C LEU A 71 -10.33 -1.95 -31.35
N PHE A 72 -9.91 -2.89 -32.20
CA PHE A 72 -9.91 -2.70 -33.66
C PHE A 72 -11.29 -2.33 -34.17
N TRP A 73 -12.31 -3.02 -33.71
CA TRP A 73 -13.68 -2.72 -34.13
C TRP A 73 -14.13 -1.33 -33.64
N SER A 74 -13.76 -0.93 -32.43
CA SER A 74 -14.05 0.44 -31.93
C SER A 74 -13.34 1.51 -32.75
N ILE A 75 -12.05 1.30 -33.08
CA ILE A 75 -11.29 2.22 -33.95
C ILE A 75 -11.96 2.35 -35.34
N PHE A 76 -12.42 1.24 -35.88
CA PHE A 76 -13.14 1.25 -37.13
C PHE A 76 -14.44 2.05 -37.09
N ILE A 77 -15.22 1.92 -35.99
CA ILE A 77 -16.44 2.71 -35.79
C ILE A 77 -16.10 4.21 -35.73
N PHE A 78 -15.09 4.60 -34.95
CA PHE A 78 -14.69 6.01 -34.84
C PHE A 78 -14.22 6.57 -36.18
N TRP A 79 -13.40 5.83 -36.92
CA TRP A 79 -12.99 6.22 -38.28
C TRP A 79 -14.19 6.44 -39.19
N PHE A 80 -15.19 5.61 -39.08
CA PHE A 80 -16.41 5.63 -39.85
C PHE A 80 -17.31 6.84 -39.50
N ILE A 81 -17.46 7.13 -38.18
CA ILE A 81 -18.17 8.33 -37.72
C ILE A 81 -17.46 9.60 -38.26
N GLY A 82 -16.14 9.59 -38.30
CA GLY A 82 -15.34 10.69 -38.84
C GLY A 82 -15.59 10.97 -40.30
N LEU A 83 -15.82 9.93 -41.13
CA LEU A 83 -16.20 10.10 -42.53
C LEU A 83 -17.59 10.72 -42.72
N MET A 84 -18.53 10.48 -41.77
CA MET A 84 -19.87 11.04 -41.83
C MET A 84 -19.93 12.46 -41.28
N ASN A 85 -19.36 12.67 -40.09
CA ASN A 85 -19.45 13.94 -39.38
C ASN A 85 -18.23 14.13 -38.45
N LEU A 86 -17.25 14.89 -38.94
CA LEU A 86 -16.03 15.16 -38.19
C LEU A 86 -16.27 15.89 -36.86
N PRO A 87 -17.15 16.93 -36.75
CA PRO A 87 -17.50 17.55 -35.48
C PRO A 87 -18.05 16.56 -34.46
N LEU A 88 -18.92 15.62 -34.87
CA LEU A 88 -19.46 14.59 -34.02
C LEU A 88 -18.36 13.66 -33.49
N LEU A 89 -17.44 13.24 -34.35
CA LEU A 89 -16.26 12.44 -33.95
C LEU A 89 -15.44 13.16 -32.88
N ILE A 90 -15.12 14.44 -33.11
CA ILE A 90 -14.34 15.24 -32.13
C ILE A 90 -15.06 15.32 -30.80
N GLY A 91 -16.37 15.56 -30.81
CA GLY A 91 -17.19 15.59 -29.59
C GLY A 91 -17.16 14.26 -28.83
N LEU A 92 -17.35 13.13 -29.54
CA LEU A 92 -17.30 11.79 -28.93
C LEU A 92 -15.91 11.44 -28.39
N LEU A 93 -14.84 11.76 -29.14
CA LEU A 93 -13.47 11.52 -28.68
C LEU A 93 -13.13 12.36 -27.45
N SER A 94 -13.53 13.65 -27.44
CA SER A 94 -13.33 14.53 -26.30
C SER A 94 -14.04 14.00 -25.05
N PHE A 95 -15.29 13.59 -25.19
CA PHE A 95 -16.03 12.95 -24.09
C PHE A 95 -15.36 11.66 -23.61
N LEU A 96 -14.91 10.81 -24.53
CA LEU A 96 -14.24 9.55 -24.18
C LEU A 96 -12.93 9.80 -23.43
N ILE A 97 -12.11 10.78 -23.88
CA ILE A 97 -10.87 11.15 -23.22
C ILE A 97 -11.13 11.60 -21.78
N VAL A 98 -12.12 12.48 -21.58
CA VAL A 98 -12.51 12.93 -20.23
C VAL A 98 -12.97 11.76 -19.36
N ALA A 99 -13.87 10.92 -19.90
CA ALA A 99 -14.38 9.75 -19.19
C ALA A 99 -13.27 8.77 -18.77
N ILE A 100 -12.34 8.49 -19.68
CA ILE A 100 -11.17 7.63 -19.39
C ILE A 100 -10.26 8.30 -18.33
N SER A 101 -9.96 9.60 -18.50
CA SER A 101 -9.10 10.35 -17.58
C SER A 101 -9.63 10.33 -16.15
N LEU A 102 -10.94 10.51 -15.96
CA LEU A 102 -11.58 10.44 -14.65
C LEU A 102 -11.46 9.05 -14.00
N ASN A 103 -11.60 8.00 -14.79
CA ASN A 103 -11.47 6.63 -14.29
C ASN A 103 -10.02 6.22 -14.00
N LEU A 104 -9.07 6.67 -14.83
CA LEU A 104 -7.65 6.35 -14.66
C LEU A 104 -6.97 7.18 -13.58
N SER A 105 -7.54 8.32 -13.17
CA SER A 105 -6.93 9.23 -12.18
C SER A 105 -6.52 8.52 -10.89
N LYS A 106 -7.34 7.60 -10.39
CA LYS A 106 -7.04 6.82 -9.17
C LYS A 106 -5.82 5.92 -9.36
N ILE A 107 -5.69 5.29 -10.52
CA ILE A 107 -4.56 4.39 -10.84
C ILE A 107 -3.29 5.23 -10.99
N ILE A 108 -3.35 6.33 -11.73
CA ILE A 108 -2.22 7.24 -11.93
C ILE A 108 -1.76 7.82 -10.60
N ASN A 109 -2.68 8.32 -9.76
CA ASN A 109 -2.36 8.85 -8.45
C ASN A 109 -1.68 7.81 -7.56
N ASN A 110 -2.13 6.56 -7.60
CA ASN A 110 -1.54 5.49 -6.82
C ASN A 110 -0.11 5.15 -7.27
N ILE A 111 0.13 5.06 -8.57
CA ILE A 111 1.47 4.83 -9.15
C ILE A 111 2.39 6.01 -8.87
N THR A 112 1.91 7.25 -9.03
CA THR A 112 2.67 8.46 -8.75
C THR A 112 3.07 8.54 -7.28
N SER A 113 2.12 8.25 -6.36
CA SER A 113 2.41 8.17 -4.92
C SER A 113 3.47 7.11 -4.61
N GLY A 114 3.38 5.94 -5.25
CA GLY A 114 4.39 4.89 -5.11
C GLY A 114 5.77 5.32 -5.59
N ALA A 115 5.84 5.97 -6.75
CA ALA A 115 7.09 6.49 -7.28
C ALA A 115 7.71 7.56 -6.35
N LEU A 116 6.88 8.44 -5.77
CA LEU A 116 7.34 9.45 -4.81
C LEU A 116 7.81 8.81 -3.49
N LEU A 117 7.11 7.82 -2.96
CA LEU A 117 7.54 7.09 -1.75
C LEU A 117 8.88 6.39 -1.96
N LEU A 118 9.06 5.71 -3.11
CA LEU A 118 10.32 5.05 -3.47
C LEU A 118 11.45 6.05 -3.72
N GLY A 119 11.18 7.14 -4.44
CA GLY A 119 12.18 8.13 -4.82
C GLY A 119 12.63 9.02 -3.66
N SER A 120 11.76 9.30 -2.69
CA SER A 120 12.08 10.16 -1.54
C SER A 120 12.96 9.48 -0.49
N GLY A 121 13.02 8.15 -0.47
CA GLY A 121 13.72 7.39 0.57
C GLY A 121 13.14 7.57 1.98
N GLN A 122 11.93 8.14 2.09
CA GLN A 122 11.26 8.33 3.39
C GLN A 122 10.90 7.02 4.05
N LEU A 123 10.51 6.02 3.24
CA LEU A 123 10.16 4.69 3.68
C LEU A 123 11.10 3.66 3.07
N GLU A 124 11.68 2.84 3.92
CA GLU A 124 12.57 1.75 3.51
C GLU A 124 12.04 0.42 4.05
N VAL A 125 12.32 -0.67 3.34
CA VAL A 125 12.03 -2.02 3.83
C VAL A 125 12.75 -2.25 5.16
N GLY A 126 12.03 -2.81 6.14
CA GLY A 126 12.50 -3.02 7.50
C GLY A 126 12.26 -1.84 8.45
N ASP A 127 11.72 -0.72 7.98
CA ASP A 127 11.32 0.39 8.85
C ASP A 127 10.07 0.00 9.66
N LEU A 128 10.07 0.30 10.96
CA LEU A 128 8.87 0.26 11.79
C LEU A 128 8.14 1.60 11.64
N VAL A 129 6.90 1.55 11.22
CA VAL A 129 6.07 2.73 10.93
C VAL A 129 4.65 2.57 11.46
N GLU A 130 3.98 3.70 11.61
CA GLU A 130 2.53 3.77 11.81
C GLU A 130 1.95 4.70 10.76
N THR A 131 1.02 4.20 9.98
CA THR A 131 0.28 4.94 8.95
C THR A 131 -1.12 4.37 8.80
N ASN A 132 -2.12 5.20 8.52
CA ASN A 132 -3.54 4.78 8.44
C ASN A 132 -4.04 4.00 9.65
N GLY A 133 -3.53 4.26 10.86
CA GLY A 133 -3.86 3.50 12.07
C GLY A 133 -3.26 2.09 12.10
N ILE A 134 -2.39 1.74 11.14
CA ILE A 134 -1.71 0.46 11.05
C ILE A 134 -0.27 0.66 11.48
N GLN A 135 0.15 -0.08 12.51
CA GLN A 135 1.51 -0.08 13.02
C GLN A 135 2.18 -1.41 12.69
N GLY A 136 3.40 -1.35 12.11
CA GLY A 136 4.12 -2.55 11.73
C GLY A 136 5.39 -2.27 10.93
N ILE A 137 6.04 -3.34 10.48
CA ILE A 137 7.26 -3.28 9.67
C ILE A 137 6.92 -3.30 8.19
N ILE A 138 7.56 -2.42 7.43
CA ILE A 138 7.48 -2.42 5.97
C ILE A 138 8.23 -3.61 5.43
N ASN A 139 7.53 -4.50 4.73
CA ASN A 139 8.13 -5.65 4.06
C ASN A 139 8.48 -5.35 2.61
N GLU A 140 7.63 -4.55 1.97
CA GLU A 140 7.72 -4.29 0.54
C GLU A 140 7.08 -2.94 0.20
N VAL A 141 7.73 -2.18 -0.66
CA VAL A 141 7.18 -0.96 -1.27
C VAL A 141 7.25 -1.12 -2.77
N ASN A 142 6.09 -1.25 -3.42
CA ASN A 142 5.96 -1.35 -4.88
C ASN A 142 5.38 -0.06 -5.45
N LEU A 143 5.22 0.04 -6.77
CA LEU A 143 4.57 1.19 -7.40
C LEU A 143 3.09 1.33 -7.03
N ASN A 144 2.38 0.22 -6.77
CA ASN A 144 0.95 0.24 -6.53
C ASN A 144 0.55 0.12 -5.06
N TYR A 145 1.39 -0.50 -4.23
CA TYR A 145 1.08 -0.78 -2.83
C TYR A 145 2.32 -0.84 -1.95
N THR A 146 2.10 -0.61 -0.67
CA THR A 146 3.05 -0.87 0.41
C THR A 146 2.52 -2.01 1.27
N LYS A 147 3.36 -3.02 1.56
CA LYS A 147 3.02 -4.15 2.42
C LYS A 147 3.67 -3.99 3.78
N ILE A 148 2.84 -4.05 4.83
CA ILE A 148 3.25 -3.89 6.23
C ILE A 148 2.87 -5.16 7.00
N THR A 149 3.78 -5.70 7.82
CA THR A 149 3.46 -6.76 8.78
C THR A 149 3.25 -6.14 10.16
N LYS A 150 2.06 -6.34 10.70
CA LYS A 150 1.66 -5.89 12.04
C LYS A 150 2.34 -6.70 13.16
N PHE A 151 2.19 -6.24 14.42
CA PHE A 151 2.72 -6.95 15.59
C PHE A 151 2.10 -8.34 15.81
N ASP A 152 0.87 -8.55 15.35
CA ASP A 152 0.17 -9.84 15.38
C ASP A 152 0.60 -10.81 14.25
N GLY A 153 1.59 -10.41 13.42
CA GLY A 153 2.07 -11.19 12.28
C GLY A 153 1.22 -11.05 11.02
N VAL A 154 0.09 -10.33 11.08
CA VAL A 154 -0.79 -10.15 9.92
C VAL A 154 -0.16 -9.18 8.91
N GLY A 155 -0.06 -9.63 7.66
CA GLY A 155 0.37 -8.79 6.53
C GLY A 155 -0.79 -7.95 5.99
N VAL A 156 -0.61 -6.63 5.96
CA VAL A 156 -1.57 -5.68 5.41
C VAL A 156 -1.01 -5.04 4.16
N VAL A 157 -1.82 -4.96 3.11
CA VAL A 157 -1.48 -4.30 1.84
C VAL A 157 -2.25 -2.99 1.75
N ILE A 158 -1.54 -1.89 1.62
CA ILE A 158 -2.12 -0.53 1.59
C ILE A 158 -1.80 0.10 0.24
N PRO A 159 -2.79 0.66 -0.49
CA PRO A 159 -2.53 1.45 -1.69
C PRO A 159 -1.59 2.63 -1.38
N ASN A 160 -0.63 2.89 -2.25
CA ASN A 160 0.38 3.93 -1.99
C ASN A 160 -0.21 5.33 -1.84
N THR A 161 -1.30 5.63 -2.54
CA THR A 161 -2.01 6.89 -2.37
C THR A 161 -2.41 7.10 -0.90
N ASN A 162 -2.95 6.07 -0.24
CA ASN A 162 -3.35 6.16 1.16
C ASN A 162 -2.16 6.36 2.09
N VAL A 163 -1.04 5.69 1.82
CA VAL A 163 0.20 5.88 2.59
C VAL A 163 0.74 7.30 2.42
N TYR A 164 0.76 7.81 1.19
CA TYR A 164 1.33 9.10 0.85
C TYR A 164 0.55 10.30 1.43
N ILE A 165 -0.78 10.23 1.44
CA ILE A 165 -1.64 11.31 1.96
C ILE A 165 -1.81 11.28 3.47
N SER A 166 -1.51 10.15 4.13
CA SER A 166 -1.64 10.03 5.58
C SER A 166 -0.38 10.51 6.30
N SER A 167 -0.52 10.86 7.58
CA SER A 167 0.63 11.09 8.42
C SER A 167 1.39 9.77 8.66
N ILE A 168 2.70 9.82 8.55
CA ILE A 168 3.57 8.66 8.78
C ILE A 168 4.40 8.94 10.02
N LYS A 169 4.21 8.11 11.07
CA LYS A 169 5.13 8.07 12.22
C LYS A 169 6.19 7.01 11.92
N LYS A 170 7.43 7.42 11.82
CA LYS A 170 8.57 6.53 11.58
C LYS A 170 9.33 6.34 12.89
N PHE A 171 9.35 5.12 13.38
CA PHE A 171 10.08 4.74 14.60
C PHE A 171 11.54 4.36 14.32
N THR A 172 11.86 4.03 13.06
CA THR A 172 13.22 3.70 12.62
C THR A 172 13.91 4.94 12.08
N TYR A 173 15.09 5.24 12.58
CA TYR A 173 15.91 6.36 12.16
C TYR A 173 17.36 5.91 11.95
N LYS A 174 18.09 6.63 11.11
CA LYS A 174 19.55 6.43 10.92
C LYS A 174 20.29 7.28 11.93
N LYS A 175 20.97 6.64 12.88
CA LYS A 175 21.85 7.34 13.82
C LYS A 175 23.19 7.59 13.10
N TYR A 176 23.42 8.84 12.71
CA TYR A 176 24.71 9.24 12.19
C TYR A 176 25.68 9.40 13.37
N LYS A 177 26.87 8.77 13.30
CA LYS A 177 27.93 9.05 14.25
C LYS A 177 28.30 10.52 14.11
N GLU A 178 28.33 11.28 15.21
CA GLU A 178 28.90 12.62 15.21
C GLU A 178 30.30 12.57 14.61
N TYR A 179 30.46 13.24 13.48
CA TYR A 179 31.74 13.35 12.84
C TYR A 179 32.46 14.53 13.47
N ASN A 180 33.46 14.25 14.32
CA ASN A 180 34.40 15.27 14.77
C ASN A 180 35.07 15.87 13.55
N ARG A 181 34.78 17.14 13.22
CA ARG A 181 35.42 17.83 12.10
C ARG A 181 36.91 17.72 12.28
N PRO A 182 37.68 17.18 11.29
CA PRO A 182 39.12 17.18 11.36
C PRO A 182 39.57 18.65 11.45
N LYS A 183 40.46 18.95 12.39
CA LYS A 183 41.10 20.28 12.50
C LYS A 183 41.63 20.63 11.12
N LYS A 184 41.34 21.89 10.67
CA LYS A 184 41.79 22.44 9.39
C LYS A 184 43.28 22.13 9.20
N LYS A 185 43.61 21.20 8.30
CA LYS A 185 44.93 21.10 7.67
C LYS A 185 44.79 21.79 6.32
N ASP A 186 45.73 22.64 5.98
CA ASP A 186 45.84 23.27 4.65
C ASP A 186 46.01 22.18 3.60
N PHE A 187 44.94 21.79 2.97
CA PHE A 187 44.96 20.85 1.84
C PHE A 187 44.63 21.62 0.55
N ASP A 188 45.32 21.22 -0.52
CA ASP A 188 45.05 21.67 -1.87
C ASP A 188 43.54 21.47 -2.21
N LYS A 189 42.88 22.47 -2.85
CA LYS A 189 41.45 22.51 -3.12
C LYS A 189 40.88 21.21 -3.73
N LYS A 190 41.70 20.52 -4.54
CA LYS A 190 41.28 19.26 -5.21
C LYS A 190 41.27 18.05 -4.25
N GLN A 191 42.16 18.03 -3.25
CA GLN A 191 42.15 17.03 -2.18
C GLN A 191 41.00 17.27 -1.21
N GLN A 192 40.72 18.53 -0.89
CA GLN A 192 39.61 18.95 -0.04
C GLN A 192 38.25 18.54 -0.62
N TYR A 193 38.05 18.66 -1.94
CA TYR A 193 36.84 18.24 -2.62
C TYR A 193 36.66 16.70 -2.61
N ARG A 194 37.75 15.94 -2.84
CA ARG A 194 37.72 14.47 -2.76
C ARG A 194 37.45 13.96 -1.34
N GLU A 195 38.02 14.59 -0.33
CA GLU A 195 37.72 14.25 1.06
C GLU A 195 36.27 14.62 1.46
N TYR A 196 35.74 15.73 0.95
CA TYR A 196 34.36 16.11 1.16
C TYR A 196 33.37 15.11 0.56
N ILE A 197 33.64 14.64 -0.66
CA ILE A 197 32.80 13.60 -1.31
C ILE A 197 32.94 12.26 -0.57
N LYS A 198 34.16 11.86 -0.14
CA LYS A 198 34.33 10.67 0.69
C LYS A 198 33.63 10.78 2.03
N MET A 199 33.63 11.95 2.64
CA MET A 199 32.91 12.25 3.88
C MET A 199 31.41 12.15 3.69
N ILE A 200 30.84 12.78 2.65
CA ILE A 200 29.42 12.69 2.31
C ILE A 200 29.02 11.25 2.05
N ASN A 201 29.76 10.50 1.24
CA ASN A 201 29.49 9.09 0.98
C ASN A 201 29.58 8.23 2.24
N LYS A 202 30.51 8.53 3.14
CA LYS A 202 30.65 7.84 4.43
C LYS A 202 29.52 8.21 5.40
N LEU A 203 29.04 9.45 5.42
CA LEU A 203 27.86 9.88 6.18
C LEU A 203 26.58 9.23 5.63
N LEU A 204 26.44 9.11 4.33
CA LEU A 204 25.30 8.47 3.69
C LEU A 204 25.31 6.94 3.87
N SER A 205 26.51 6.30 3.96
CA SER A 205 26.64 4.85 4.02
C SER A 205 26.75 4.27 5.44
N THR A 206 27.11 5.07 6.46
CA THR A 206 27.41 4.58 7.83
C THR A 206 26.32 4.85 8.86
N GLY A 207 25.13 5.26 8.46
CA GLY A 207 24.01 5.39 9.39
C GLY A 207 23.54 4.01 9.86
N ILE A 208 23.84 3.67 11.12
CA ILE A 208 23.27 2.46 11.74
C ILE A 208 21.78 2.73 11.94
N LYS A 209 20.93 1.94 11.27
CA LYS A 209 19.48 1.98 11.51
C LYS A 209 19.22 1.57 12.95
N THR A 210 18.48 2.39 13.67
CA THR A 210 18.03 2.10 15.02
C THR A 210 16.52 2.37 15.08
N THR A 211 15.79 1.43 15.62
CA THR A 211 14.35 1.60 15.86
C THR A 211 14.16 1.94 17.32
N ARG A 212 13.46 3.04 17.62
CA ARG A 212 13.03 3.44 18.95
C ARG A 212 11.52 3.29 19.04
N TYR A 213 11.08 2.31 19.80
CA TYR A 213 9.67 2.06 20.04
C TYR A 213 9.27 2.57 21.42
N ILE A 214 8.11 3.22 21.51
CA ILE A 214 7.60 3.80 22.74
C ILE A 214 6.30 3.11 23.07
N LYS A 215 6.23 2.51 24.27
CA LYS A 215 5.01 1.87 24.76
C LYS A 215 4.65 2.42 26.12
N THR A 216 3.43 2.93 26.23
CA THR A 216 2.86 3.37 27.50
C THR A 216 2.06 2.22 28.11
N VAL A 217 2.28 1.96 29.37
CA VAL A 217 1.52 1.00 30.20
C VAL A 217 0.84 1.78 31.30
N GLU A 218 -0.46 1.66 31.40
CA GLU A 218 -1.25 2.22 32.51
C GLU A 218 -1.27 1.23 33.67
N LEU A 219 -0.98 1.72 34.85
CA LEU A 219 -0.94 0.92 36.08
C LEU A 219 -2.29 1.01 36.77
N ARG A 220 -2.72 -0.10 37.33
CA ARG A 220 -3.98 -0.18 38.09
C ARG A 220 -3.91 0.58 39.40
N GLU A 221 -2.73 0.55 40.04
CA GLU A 221 -2.45 1.22 41.31
C GLU A 221 -1.15 2.01 41.24
N LYS A 222 -0.98 2.97 42.18
CA LYS A 222 0.25 3.74 42.26
C LYS A 222 1.37 2.86 42.80
N ILE A 223 2.42 2.72 42.00
CA ILE A 223 3.60 1.94 42.36
C ILE A 223 4.55 2.78 43.23
N ASN A 224 5.22 2.11 44.17
CA ASN A 224 6.32 2.70 44.93
C ASN A 224 7.52 2.96 43.98
N LEU A 225 7.73 4.24 43.63
CA LEU A 225 8.76 4.66 42.69
C LEU A 225 10.18 4.33 43.17
N LYS A 226 10.39 4.08 44.47
CA LYS A 226 11.72 3.74 45.04
C LYS A 226 12.14 2.29 44.72
N GLU A 227 11.18 1.38 44.64
CA GLU A 227 11.43 -0.05 44.38
C GLU A 227 11.43 -0.38 42.89
N LEU A 228 10.79 0.47 42.07
CA LEU A 228 10.65 0.27 40.62
C LEU A 228 11.96 0.02 39.88
N PRO A 229 13.08 0.75 40.14
CA PRO A 229 14.35 0.51 39.46
C PRO A 229 14.92 -0.89 39.70
N GLU A 230 14.76 -1.42 40.90
CA GLU A 230 15.28 -2.75 41.27
C GLU A 230 14.48 -3.86 40.63
N LEU A 231 13.14 -3.75 40.65
CA LEU A 231 12.22 -4.68 39.97
C LEU A 231 12.46 -4.75 38.47
N LEU A 232 12.54 -3.59 37.82
CA LEU A 232 12.73 -3.54 36.36
C LEU A 232 14.15 -3.94 35.93
N SER A 233 15.17 -3.79 36.79
CA SER A 233 16.56 -4.08 36.39
C SER A 233 16.73 -5.51 35.92
N LYS A 234 16.16 -6.50 36.62
CA LYS A 234 16.28 -7.93 36.26
C LYS A 234 15.69 -8.22 34.87
N VAL A 235 14.53 -7.61 34.56
CA VAL A 235 13.88 -7.75 33.27
C VAL A 235 14.70 -7.05 32.19
N PHE A 236 15.16 -5.82 32.46
CA PHE A 236 15.92 -5.03 31.48
C PHE A 236 17.25 -5.69 31.11
N ASP A 237 17.98 -6.26 32.07
CA ASP A 237 19.24 -6.96 31.83
C ASP A 237 19.05 -8.21 30.96
N ARG A 238 17.90 -8.90 31.10
CA ARG A 238 17.53 -10.02 30.24
C ARG A 238 17.27 -9.55 28.81
N TYR A 239 16.50 -8.50 28.64
CA TYR A 239 16.05 -8.01 27.34
C TYR A 239 17.08 -7.10 26.64
N GLU A 240 18.10 -6.60 27.32
CA GLU A 240 19.25 -5.95 26.71
C GLU A 240 19.94 -6.86 25.69
N ARG A 241 20.09 -8.14 26.01
CA ARG A 241 20.70 -9.15 25.10
C ARG A 241 19.79 -9.41 23.89
N VAL A 242 18.49 -9.32 24.06
CA VAL A 242 17.50 -9.56 23.00
C VAL A 242 17.42 -8.36 22.05
N PHE A 243 17.26 -7.17 22.59
CA PHE A 243 17.07 -5.95 21.80
C PHE A 243 18.39 -5.34 21.29
N GLY A 244 19.52 -5.72 21.89
CA GLY A 244 20.82 -5.14 21.60
C GLY A 244 21.07 -3.77 22.25
N ALA A 245 20.13 -3.30 23.06
CA ALA A 245 20.24 -2.10 23.88
C ALA A 245 19.35 -2.27 25.12
N ARG A 246 19.79 -1.76 26.25
CA ARG A 246 19.01 -1.80 27.49
C ARG A 246 17.75 -0.95 27.33
N PRO A 247 16.53 -1.49 27.64
CA PRO A 247 15.33 -0.69 27.67
C PRO A 247 15.43 0.44 28.69
N GLU A 248 14.80 1.56 28.39
CA GLU A 248 14.69 2.71 29.28
C GLU A 248 13.24 2.91 29.68
N TYR A 249 12.99 3.61 30.79
CA TYR A 249 11.63 3.96 31.17
C TYR A 249 11.55 5.37 31.75
N SER A 250 10.36 5.94 31.69
CA SER A 250 9.98 7.12 32.45
C SER A 250 8.62 6.91 33.10
N VAL A 251 8.41 7.56 34.22
CA VAL A 251 7.16 7.46 34.98
C VAL A 251 6.51 8.84 34.99
N ASP A 252 5.21 8.88 34.81
CA ASP A 252 4.43 10.11 34.93
C ASP A 252 4.38 10.56 36.42
N THR A 253 4.36 11.88 36.62
CA THR A 253 4.35 12.49 37.99
C THR A 253 3.23 11.98 38.89
N GLY A 254 2.16 11.44 38.33
CA GLY A 254 1.06 10.80 39.07
C GLY A 254 1.30 9.34 39.46
N GLY A 255 2.38 8.69 38.99
CA GLY A 255 2.69 7.28 39.28
C GLY A 255 1.73 6.26 38.64
N GLY A 256 0.81 6.71 37.81
CA GLY A 256 -0.20 5.86 37.16
C GLY A 256 0.18 5.34 35.78
N ARG A 257 1.30 5.80 35.21
CA ARG A 257 1.74 5.41 33.86
C ARG A 257 3.23 5.24 33.82
N ILE A 258 3.67 4.14 33.15
CA ILE A 258 5.08 3.92 32.81
C ILE A 258 5.20 3.96 31.30
N VAL A 259 6.16 4.73 30.81
CA VAL A 259 6.51 4.79 29.37
C VAL A 259 7.82 4.06 29.18
N PHE A 260 7.80 2.99 28.42
CA PHE A 260 8.98 2.21 28.05
C PHE A 260 9.53 2.69 26.71
N TYR A 261 10.86 2.87 26.65
CA TYR A 261 11.60 3.19 25.45
C TYR A 261 12.47 1.99 25.08
N ILE A 262 12.11 1.32 24.00
CA ILE A 262 12.80 0.11 23.53
C ILE A 262 13.58 0.48 22.27
N ASN A 263 14.91 0.36 22.36
CA ASN A 263 15.80 0.65 21.25
C ASN A 263 16.34 -0.67 20.69
N SER A 264 16.31 -0.86 19.37
CA SER A 264 16.89 -2.03 18.73
C SER A 264 17.45 -1.70 17.33
N PRO A 265 18.59 -2.28 16.94
CA PRO A 265 19.11 -2.15 15.58
C PRO A 265 18.24 -2.88 14.55
N LYS A 266 17.38 -3.82 14.98
CA LYS A 266 16.48 -4.58 14.12
C LYS A 266 15.04 -4.42 14.60
N SER A 267 14.18 -3.79 13.78
CA SER A 267 12.75 -3.60 14.08
C SER A 267 12.02 -4.92 14.33
N SER A 268 12.43 -6.00 13.66
CA SER A 268 11.83 -7.33 13.81
C SER A 268 11.94 -7.90 15.22
N LEU A 269 13.03 -7.60 15.96
CA LEU A 269 13.19 -8.05 17.34
C LEU A 269 12.18 -7.38 18.27
N ILE A 270 11.83 -6.12 18.00
CA ILE A 270 10.79 -5.43 18.77
C ILE A 270 9.44 -6.09 18.54
N ILE A 271 9.06 -6.37 17.29
CA ILE A 271 7.79 -7.06 17.00
C ILE A 271 7.74 -8.43 17.65
N GLN A 272 8.83 -9.19 17.56
CA GLN A 272 8.86 -10.57 18.05
C GLN A 272 8.82 -10.69 19.58
N TYR A 273 9.47 -9.78 20.29
CA TYR A 273 9.69 -9.90 21.74
C TYR A 273 8.97 -8.86 22.60
N LEU A 274 8.25 -7.90 21.98
CA LEU A 274 7.55 -6.86 22.73
C LEU A 274 6.54 -7.41 23.71
N ASP A 275 5.70 -8.34 23.27
CA ASP A 275 4.65 -8.93 24.13
C ASP A 275 5.26 -9.75 25.27
N SER A 276 6.35 -10.50 25.01
CA SER A 276 7.07 -11.23 26.04
C SER A 276 7.73 -10.28 27.04
N PHE A 277 8.33 -9.18 26.56
CA PHE A 277 8.90 -8.14 27.41
C PHE A 277 7.84 -7.51 28.33
N LEU A 278 6.71 -7.09 27.75
CA LEU A 278 5.63 -6.46 28.51
C LEU A 278 5.02 -7.42 29.52
N ARG A 279 4.84 -8.68 29.14
CA ARG A 279 4.37 -9.73 30.06
C ARG A 279 5.32 -9.92 31.24
N ASP A 280 6.63 -10.03 30.98
CA ASP A 280 7.62 -10.23 32.04
C ASP A 280 7.70 -8.99 32.97
N VAL A 281 7.56 -7.77 32.40
CA VAL A 281 7.44 -6.54 33.18
C VAL A 281 6.20 -6.56 34.07
N ILE A 282 5.04 -6.92 33.54
CA ILE A 282 3.78 -6.97 34.30
C ILE A 282 3.87 -8.02 35.43
N LEU A 283 4.42 -9.19 35.14
CA LEU A 283 4.58 -10.24 36.14
C LEU A 283 5.51 -9.81 37.26
N GLU A 284 6.58 -9.08 36.99
CA GLU A 284 7.48 -8.59 38.02
C GLU A 284 6.82 -7.48 38.86
N LEU A 285 6.03 -6.60 38.26
CA LEU A 285 5.33 -5.50 38.95
C LEU A 285 4.19 -5.99 39.84
N TYR A 286 3.51 -7.07 39.46
CA TYR A 286 2.29 -7.55 40.14
C TYR A 286 2.43 -8.99 40.66
N SER A 287 3.64 -9.51 40.82
CA SER A 287 3.87 -10.93 41.11
C SER A 287 3.21 -11.42 42.39
N GLN A 288 2.97 -10.57 43.39
CA GLN A 288 2.33 -10.94 44.65
C GLN A 288 0.83 -10.64 44.67
N GLU A 289 0.40 -9.48 44.14
CA GLU A 289 -0.99 -9.03 44.20
C GLU A 289 -1.96 -9.86 43.35
N ILE A 290 -1.51 -10.37 42.18
CA ILE A 290 -2.37 -11.21 41.32
C ILE A 290 -2.72 -12.53 41.99
N TYR A 291 -1.81 -13.10 42.79
CA TYR A 291 -2.05 -14.35 43.54
C TYR A 291 -2.96 -14.12 44.74
N GLU A 292 -2.80 -13.03 45.48
CA GLU A 292 -3.68 -12.69 46.64
C GLU A 292 -5.12 -12.40 46.15
N ASP A 293 -5.31 -11.61 45.12
CA ASP A 293 -6.65 -11.35 44.58
C ASP A 293 -7.32 -12.61 44.03
N TRP A 294 -6.54 -13.53 43.43
CA TRP A 294 -7.08 -14.76 42.88
C TRP A 294 -7.50 -15.77 43.97
N GLU A 295 -6.75 -15.89 45.04
CA GLU A 295 -7.12 -16.73 46.20
C GLU A 295 -8.33 -16.18 46.92
N ASN A 296 -8.35 -14.90 47.17
CA ASN A 296 -9.50 -14.18 47.78
C ASN A 296 -10.74 -14.26 46.85
N TYR A 297 -10.58 -14.20 45.55
CA TYR A 297 -11.68 -14.38 44.58
C TYR A 297 -12.22 -15.82 44.63
N LYS A 298 -11.37 -16.82 44.69
CA LYS A 298 -11.76 -18.24 44.83
C LYS A 298 -12.49 -18.49 46.15
N GLU A 299 -12.07 -17.92 47.24
CA GLU A 299 -12.74 -18.05 48.54
C GLU A 299 -14.12 -17.36 48.55
N ARG A 300 -14.24 -16.16 47.96
CA ARG A 300 -15.54 -15.47 47.81
C ARG A 300 -16.51 -16.22 46.92
N THR A 301 -16.04 -16.88 45.88
CA THR A 301 -16.90 -17.67 44.96
C THR A 301 -17.23 -19.05 45.50
N ARG A 302 -16.44 -19.61 46.44
CA ARG A 302 -16.72 -20.89 47.14
C ARG A 302 -17.57 -20.73 48.41
N GLY A 303 -17.53 -19.56 49.04
CA GLY A 303 -18.30 -19.25 50.26
C GLY A 303 -19.73 -18.77 50.04
N GLY A 304 -20.17 -18.67 48.79
CA GLY A 304 -21.51 -18.24 48.37
C GLY A 304 -22.43 -19.37 47.95
N LYS A 305 -22.34 -20.55 48.57
CA LYS A 305 -23.31 -21.64 48.42
C LYS A 305 -23.91 -21.98 49.78
#